data_22e31119171254b130f3f225b9499f71
#
_entry.id   22e31119171254b130f3f225b9499f71
#
_cell.length_a   1.000
_cell.length_b   1.000
_cell.length_c   1.000
_cell.angle_alpha   90.00
_cell.angle_beta   90.00
_cell.angle_gamma   90.00
#
_symmetry.space_group_name_H-M   'P 1'
#
loop_
_entity.id
_entity.type
_entity.pdbx_description
1 polymer ?
#
loop_
_entity_poly.entity_id
_entity_poly.type
_entity_poly.pdbx_seq_one_letter_code
_entity_poly.pdbx_strand_id
1 'polypeptide(L)'
;TAAVRDARWEPAVLGTGTELPATDLITACYLLGELPEPVRDALVDAAARAARVVAVVEPGTPAGYARVLAARQRLVAAGMTVAAPCPHSGACPVTGDDWCHFAVRVSRSSRHRALKAGSLGHEDEKFSYVVATRPGDAGPAPGRVVRHPRSRKGLVTLSVCSADGSLRDTPVPRSRRELFRAARDTAWGDPWPPA
;
A
#
# COMPACT_ATOMS: atom_id res chain seq x y z
N THR A 1 7.32 -23.66 -0.05
CA THR A 1 5.94 -23.79 -0.54
C THR A 1 5.95 -24.19 -2.02
N ALA A 2 4.96 -24.96 -2.47
CA ALA A 2 4.86 -25.42 -3.88
C ALA A 2 4.91 -24.25 -4.89
N ALA A 3 4.35 -23.12 -4.53
CA ALA A 3 4.23 -21.91 -5.40
C ALA A 3 5.56 -21.29 -5.85
N VAL A 4 6.69 -21.59 -5.17
CA VAL A 4 8.02 -21.05 -5.54
C VAL A 4 9.00 -22.14 -5.99
N ARG A 5 8.52 -23.39 -6.17
CA ARG A 5 9.39 -24.51 -6.53
C ARG A 5 10.01 -24.32 -7.91
N ASP A 6 9.26 -23.72 -8.82
CA ASP A 6 9.66 -23.51 -10.23
C ASP A 6 10.12 -22.06 -10.48
N ALA A 7 10.37 -21.28 -9.41
CA ALA A 7 10.88 -19.92 -9.55
C ALA A 7 12.30 -19.91 -10.11
N ARG A 8 12.52 -19.09 -11.13
CA ARG A 8 13.85 -18.80 -11.66
C ARG A 8 14.47 -17.63 -10.85
N TRP A 9 15.69 -17.83 -10.46
CA TRP A 9 16.49 -16.82 -9.76
C TRP A 9 17.53 -16.27 -10.73
N GLU A 10 17.42 -15.01 -11.07
CA GLU A 10 18.33 -14.33 -11.99
C GLU A 10 19.03 -13.20 -11.24
N PRO A 11 20.34 -13.35 -10.94
CA PRO A 11 21.11 -12.26 -10.35
C PRO A 11 21.23 -11.11 -11.38
N ALA A 12 20.91 -9.89 -10.94
CA ALA A 12 20.98 -8.70 -11.78
C ALA A 12 21.50 -7.52 -10.99
N VAL A 13 22.23 -6.65 -11.68
CA VAL A 13 22.61 -5.32 -11.16
C VAL A 13 21.64 -4.31 -11.73
N LEU A 14 20.88 -3.65 -10.86
CA LEU A 14 19.92 -2.63 -11.27
C LEU A 14 20.64 -1.31 -11.56
N GLY A 15 20.30 -0.71 -12.69
CA GLY A 15 20.84 0.59 -13.13
C GLY A 15 19.77 1.39 -13.87
N THR A 16 20.12 2.58 -14.34
CA THR A 16 19.21 3.46 -15.08
C THR A 16 18.78 2.90 -16.44
N GLY A 17 19.52 1.93 -16.98
CA GLY A 17 19.20 1.21 -18.22
C GLY A 17 18.53 -0.16 -17.99
N THR A 18 18.07 -0.46 -16.78
CA THR A 18 17.41 -1.74 -16.49
C THR A 18 16.16 -1.92 -17.35
N GLU A 19 16.12 -3.02 -18.10
CA GLU A 19 14.95 -3.48 -18.81
C GLU A 19 14.33 -4.67 -18.10
N LEU A 20 13.01 -4.74 -18.10
CA LEU A 20 12.24 -5.81 -17.46
C LEU A 20 11.42 -6.55 -18.53
N PRO A 21 11.31 -7.89 -18.44
CA PRO A 21 10.51 -8.67 -19.37
C PRO A 21 9.02 -8.32 -19.20
N ALA A 22 8.27 -8.40 -20.31
CA ALA A 22 6.81 -8.27 -20.27
C ALA A 22 6.19 -9.34 -19.36
N THR A 23 5.35 -8.90 -18.42
CA THR A 23 4.76 -9.79 -17.40
C THR A 23 3.42 -9.27 -16.91
N ASP A 24 2.65 -10.11 -16.23
CA ASP A 24 1.39 -9.69 -15.62
C ASP A 24 1.59 -8.88 -14.35
N LEU A 25 2.57 -9.23 -13.53
CA LEU A 25 2.80 -8.61 -12.23
C LEU A 25 4.30 -8.38 -11.97
N ILE A 26 4.63 -7.16 -11.57
CA ILE A 26 5.93 -6.84 -10.96
C ILE A 26 5.70 -6.40 -9.52
N THR A 27 6.47 -6.97 -8.59
CA THR A 27 6.50 -6.55 -7.20
C THR A 27 7.87 -6.03 -6.83
N ALA A 28 7.94 -4.86 -6.19
CA ALA A 28 9.14 -4.30 -5.58
C ALA A 28 8.86 -4.08 -4.09
N CYS A 29 9.42 -4.98 -3.25
CA CYS A 29 9.16 -4.98 -1.82
C CYS A 29 10.44 -4.70 -1.05
N TYR A 30 10.47 -3.62 -0.26
CA TYR A 30 11.63 -3.17 0.53
C TYR A 30 12.90 -3.01 -0.32
N LEU A 31 12.73 -2.58 -1.56
CA LEU A 31 13.80 -2.47 -2.55
C LEU A 31 14.18 -1.02 -2.85
N LEU A 32 13.20 -0.11 -2.95
CA LEU A 32 13.45 1.25 -3.41
C LEU A 32 14.35 2.03 -2.43
N GLY A 33 14.35 1.65 -1.16
CA GLY A 33 15.24 2.21 -0.15
C GLY A 33 16.71 1.90 -0.34
N GLU A 34 17.02 0.80 -1.02
CA GLU A 34 18.38 0.31 -1.27
C GLU A 34 18.99 0.89 -2.56
N LEU A 35 18.19 1.62 -3.35
CA LEU A 35 18.62 2.12 -4.66
C LEU A 35 18.86 3.63 -4.64
N PRO A 36 19.89 4.13 -5.36
CA PRO A 36 20.00 5.54 -5.66
C PRO A 36 18.76 6.06 -6.40
N GLU A 37 18.40 7.32 -6.18
CA GLU A 37 17.18 7.92 -6.74
C GLU A 37 17.04 7.75 -8.27
N PRO A 38 18.06 8.02 -9.11
CA PRO A 38 17.92 7.83 -10.56
C PRO A 38 17.65 6.38 -10.97
N VAL A 39 18.23 5.41 -10.25
CA VAL A 39 18.03 3.96 -10.51
C VAL A 39 16.63 3.54 -10.08
N ARG A 40 16.19 3.98 -8.92
CA ARG A 40 14.85 3.75 -8.40
C ARG A 40 13.78 4.25 -9.37
N ASP A 41 13.94 5.46 -9.87
CA ASP A 41 13.02 6.09 -10.81
C ASP A 41 12.96 5.33 -12.14
N ALA A 42 14.12 4.98 -12.70
CA ALA A 42 14.21 4.19 -13.92
C ALA A 42 13.58 2.79 -13.77
N LEU A 43 13.74 2.16 -12.59
CA LEU A 43 13.13 0.87 -12.30
C LEU A 43 11.60 0.95 -12.28
N VAL A 44 11.04 1.99 -11.65
CA VAL A 44 9.58 2.20 -11.62
C VAL A 44 9.04 2.44 -13.03
N ASP A 45 9.74 3.23 -13.85
CA ASP A 45 9.36 3.46 -15.24
C ASP A 45 9.46 2.18 -16.09
N ALA A 46 10.51 1.37 -15.88
CA ALA A 46 10.63 0.08 -16.55
C ALA A 46 9.50 -0.88 -16.15
N ALA A 47 9.15 -0.91 -14.86
CA ALA A 47 8.03 -1.72 -14.37
C ALA A 47 6.70 -1.26 -14.98
N ALA A 48 6.45 0.06 -15.08
CA ALA A 48 5.25 0.59 -15.71
C ALA A 48 5.12 0.20 -17.19
N ARG A 49 6.25 0.10 -17.91
CA ARG A 49 6.25 -0.34 -19.31
C ARG A 49 6.02 -1.85 -19.46
N ALA A 50 6.62 -2.63 -18.56
CA ALA A 50 6.69 -4.10 -18.71
C ALA A 50 5.47 -4.82 -18.14
N ALA A 51 4.83 -4.32 -17.09
CA ALA A 51 3.80 -5.05 -16.36
C ALA A 51 2.37 -4.55 -16.62
N ARG A 52 1.40 -5.47 -16.44
CA ARG A 52 -0.02 -5.10 -16.31
C ARG A 52 -0.33 -4.56 -14.93
N VAL A 53 0.29 -5.12 -13.91
CA VAL A 53 0.14 -4.72 -12.50
C VAL A 53 1.52 -4.46 -11.91
N VAL A 54 1.67 -3.33 -11.23
CA VAL A 54 2.89 -3.00 -10.46
C VAL A 54 2.50 -2.81 -9.00
N ALA A 55 3.16 -3.54 -8.10
CA ALA A 55 3.02 -3.39 -6.67
C ALA A 55 4.34 -2.97 -6.04
N VAL A 56 4.34 -1.82 -5.38
CA VAL A 56 5.49 -1.31 -4.62
C VAL A 56 5.14 -1.31 -3.14
N VAL A 57 6.01 -1.89 -2.31
CA VAL A 57 5.84 -1.94 -0.85
C VAL A 57 7.15 -1.50 -0.20
N GLU A 58 7.06 -0.55 0.72
CA GLU A 58 8.20 -0.01 1.47
C GLU A 58 7.90 0.03 2.98
N PRO A 59 8.91 0.15 3.85
CA PRO A 59 8.66 0.33 5.28
C PRO A 59 7.68 1.47 5.56
N GLY A 60 6.79 1.31 6.54
CA GLY A 60 5.78 2.29 6.94
C GLY A 60 6.36 3.49 7.70
N THR A 61 7.49 4.01 7.27
CA THR A 61 8.17 5.19 7.77
C THR A 61 7.91 6.40 6.87
N PRO A 62 8.13 7.65 7.33
CA PRO A 62 8.04 8.83 6.46
C PRO A 62 8.87 8.70 5.18
N ALA A 63 10.10 8.19 5.28
CA ALA A 63 10.97 7.99 4.13
C ALA A 63 10.46 6.90 3.18
N GLY A 64 9.93 5.77 3.71
CA GLY A 64 9.31 4.73 2.89
C GLY A 64 8.06 5.23 2.18
N TYR A 65 7.21 5.96 2.89
CA TYR A 65 6.05 6.61 2.29
C TYR A 65 6.42 7.59 1.17
N ALA A 66 7.44 8.42 1.38
CA ALA A 66 7.90 9.36 0.34
C ALA A 66 8.33 8.64 -0.94
N ARG A 67 9.03 7.50 -0.82
CA ARG A 67 9.41 6.66 -1.97
C ARG A 67 8.20 6.05 -2.67
N VAL A 68 7.23 5.52 -1.91
CA VAL A 68 5.97 5.01 -2.47
C VAL A 68 5.18 6.11 -3.17
N LEU A 69 5.13 7.32 -2.60
CA LEU A 69 4.44 8.45 -3.20
C LEU A 69 5.09 8.87 -4.53
N ALA A 70 6.43 8.93 -4.58
CA ALA A 70 7.16 9.21 -5.82
C ALA A 70 6.92 8.11 -6.87
N ALA A 71 7.00 6.83 -6.49
CA ALA A 71 6.69 5.71 -7.39
C ALA A 71 5.25 5.79 -7.91
N ARG A 72 4.27 6.08 -7.04
CA ARG A 72 2.87 6.27 -7.42
C ARG A 72 2.70 7.37 -8.48
N GLN A 73 3.36 8.52 -8.30
CA GLN A 73 3.29 9.63 -9.25
C GLN A 73 3.83 9.22 -10.63
N ARG A 74 4.95 8.48 -10.67
CA ARG A 74 5.54 7.98 -11.91
C ARG A 74 4.64 6.96 -12.61
N LEU A 75 4.06 6.01 -11.87
CA LEU A 75 3.12 5.03 -12.42
C LEU A 75 1.89 5.71 -13.05
N VAL A 76 1.33 6.72 -12.37
CA VAL A 76 0.21 7.51 -12.90
C VAL A 76 0.63 8.32 -14.12
N ALA A 77 1.80 8.95 -14.10
CA ALA A 77 2.34 9.69 -15.25
C ALA A 77 2.58 8.78 -16.46
N ALA A 78 2.91 7.49 -16.22
CA ALA A 78 3.03 6.47 -17.25
C ALA A 78 1.67 5.93 -17.76
N GLY A 79 0.54 6.49 -17.31
CA GLY A 79 -0.81 6.12 -17.74
C GLY A 79 -1.43 4.95 -16.97
N MET A 80 -0.84 4.49 -15.86
CA MET A 80 -1.44 3.47 -15.02
C MET A 80 -2.50 4.07 -14.08
N THR A 81 -3.45 3.25 -13.66
CA THR A 81 -4.49 3.61 -12.68
C THR A 81 -4.14 3.01 -11.31
N VAL A 82 -4.22 3.81 -10.26
CA VAL A 82 -4.03 3.30 -8.89
C VAL A 82 -5.22 2.43 -8.50
N ALA A 83 -4.97 1.17 -8.17
CA ALA A 83 -5.96 0.21 -7.70
C ALA A 83 -6.03 0.15 -6.16
N ALA A 84 -4.87 0.33 -5.49
CA ALA A 84 -4.77 0.34 -4.03
C ALA A 84 -3.51 1.10 -3.56
N PRO A 85 -3.48 1.63 -2.33
CA PRO A 85 -4.57 1.74 -1.38
C PRO A 85 -5.51 2.90 -1.72
N CYS A 86 -5.02 3.88 -2.53
CA CYS A 86 -5.76 5.10 -2.81
C CYS A 86 -7.00 4.80 -3.65
N PRO A 87 -8.15 5.43 -3.33
CA PRO A 87 -9.38 5.32 -4.11
C PRO A 87 -9.37 6.22 -5.35
N HIS A 88 -8.25 6.88 -5.67
CA HIS A 88 -8.09 7.80 -6.79
C HIS A 88 -6.64 7.85 -7.28
N SER A 89 -6.43 8.33 -8.51
CA SER A 89 -5.10 8.58 -9.08
C SER A 89 -4.66 10.07 -8.98
N GLY A 90 -5.48 10.94 -8.44
CA GLY A 90 -5.17 12.35 -8.19
C GLY A 90 -4.09 12.58 -7.11
N ALA A 91 -3.80 13.82 -6.77
CA ALA A 91 -2.83 14.18 -5.73
C ALA A 91 -3.18 13.55 -4.37
N CYS A 92 -2.17 13.11 -3.62
CA CYS A 92 -2.39 12.56 -2.29
C CYS A 92 -2.81 13.68 -1.31
N PRO A 93 -3.89 13.50 -0.53
CA PRO A 93 -4.36 14.51 0.42
C PRO A 93 -3.57 14.56 1.73
N VAL A 94 -2.65 13.62 1.96
CA VAL A 94 -1.82 13.61 3.17
C VAL A 94 -0.75 14.70 3.04
N THR A 95 -0.69 15.61 4.01
CA THR A 95 0.18 16.79 4.00
C THR A 95 0.92 16.96 5.32
N GLY A 96 1.92 17.85 5.36
CA GLY A 96 2.72 18.14 6.55
C GLY A 96 3.61 16.97 6.95
N ASP A 97 3.72 16.74 8.25
CA ASP A 97 4.55 15.67 8.83
C ASP A 97 3.81 14.31 8.91
N ASP A 98 2.59 14.23 8.38
CA ASP A 98 1.81 13.00 8.35
C ASP A 98 2.18 12.13 7.13
N TRP A 99 2.02 10.82 7.24
CA TRP A 99 2.28 9.87 6.16
C TRP A 99 1.29 8.71 6.15
N CYS A 100 0.96 8.24 4.95
CA CYS A 100 0.05 7.12 4.77
C CYS A 100 0.81 5.80 4.92
N HIS A 101 0.41 4.98 5.89
CA HIS A 101 0.94 3.64 6.11
C HIS A 101 -0.17 2.73 6.64
N PHE A 102 0.13 1.45 6.67
CA PHE A 102 -0.74 0.39 7.19
C PHE A 102 0.06 -0.50 8.13
N ALA A 103 -0.61 -1.34 8.89
CA ALA A 103 0.04 -2.29 9.76
C ALA A 103 -0.62 -3.66 9.65
N VAL A 104 0.19 -4.70 9.72
CA VAL A 104 -0.26 -6.08 9.76
C VAL A 104 0.45 -6.82 10.88
N ARG A 105 -0.27 -7.62 11.64
CA ARG A 105 0.30 -8.47 12.67
C ARG A 105 0.89 -9.72 12.05
N VAL A 106 2.22 -9.88 12.21
CA VAL A 106 2.97 -11.01 11.68
C VAL A 106 3.43 -11.90 12.84
N SER A 107 3.21 -13.21 12.73
CA SER A 107 3.71 -14.16 13.70
C SER A 107 5.22 -14.36 13.55
N ARG A 108 5.95 -14.27 14.65
CA ARG A 108 7.39 -14.52 14.70
C ARG A 108 7.68 -16.00 14.84
N SER A 109 8.49 -16.56 13.96
CA SER A 109 9.03 -17.90 14.16
C SER A 109 9.98 -17.94 15.37
N SER A 110 10.25 -19.13 15.92
CA SER A 110 11.23 -19.31 16.99
C SER A 110 12.61 -18.77 16.62
N ARG A 111 13.05 -19.01 15.37
CA ARG A 111 14.31 -18.49 14.82
C ARG A 111 14.32 -16.96 14.76
N HIS A 112 13.22 -16.33 14.32
CA HIS A 112 13.10 -14.88 14.26
C HIS A 112 13.20 -14.26 15.67
N ARG A 113 12.52 -14.86 16.68
CA ARG A 113 12.62 -14.42 18.08
C ARG A 113 14.04 -14.52 18.62
N ALA A 114 14.73 -15.64 18.36
CA ALA A 114 16.10 -15.83 18.80
C ALA A 114 17.08 -14.80 18.22
N LEU A 115 16.97 -14.50 16.92
CA LEU A 115 17.84 -13.53 16.24
C LEU A 115 17.62 -12.08 16.70
N LYS A 116 16.38 -11.69 17.01
CA LYS A 116 16.03 -10.34 17.46
C LYS A 116 15.93 -10.20 18.98
N ALA A 117 16.29 -11.23 19.76
CA ALA A 117 16.14 -11.29 21.22
C ALA A 117 14.72 -10.87 21.69
N GLY A 118 13.71 -11.18 20.89
CA GLY A 118 12.33 -10.76 21.12
C GLY A 118 11.54 -11.75 21.96
N SER A 119 10.83 -11.26 22.99
CA SER A 119 9.95 -12.07 23.86
C SER A 119 8.57 -12.30 23.25
N LEU A 120 8.08 -11.38 22.41
CA LEU A 120 6.73 -11.46 21.84
C LEU A 120 6.67 -12.45 20.67
N GLY A 121 5.58 -13.21 20.61
CA GLY A 121 5.28 -14.17 19.53
C GLY A 121 4.84 -13.52 18.21
N HIS A 122 4.69 -12.21 18.19
CA HIS A 122 4.25 -11.44 17.01
C HIS A 122 4.95 -10.07 16.97
N GLU A 123 4.88 -9.43 15.81
CA GLU A 123 5.19 -8.00 15.64
C GLU A 123 4.17 -7.37 14.71
N ASP A 124 3.91 -6.08 14.90
CA ASP A 124 3.07 -5.29 14.00
C ASP A 124 3.99 -4.64 12.96
N GLU A 125 4.03 -5.25 11.77
CA GLU A 125 4.82 -4.76 10.65
C GLU A 125 4.09 -3.59 9.99
N LYS A 126 4.78 -2.44 9.92
CA LYS A 126 4.25 -1.24 9.27
C LYS A 126 4.82 -1.11 7.87
N PHE A 127 3.94 -0.80 6.91
CA PHE A 127 4.31 -0.64 5.51
C PHE A 127 3.51 0.46 4.83
N SER A 128 4.11 1.07 3.81
CA SER A 128 3.45 1.92 2.82
C SER A 128 3.45 1.19 1.49
N TYR A 129 2.41 1.35 0.66
CA TYR A 129 2.35 0.64 -0.60
C TYR A 129 1.53 1.37 -1.66
N VAL A 130 1.77 1.00 -2.91
CA VAL A 130 0.90 1.33 -4.04
C VAL A 130 0.79 0.11 -4.95
N VAL A 131 -0.42 -0.14 -5.43
CA VAL A 131 -0.70 -1.06 -6.54
C VAL A 131 -1.32 -0.25 -7.66
N ALA A 132 -0.71 -0.32 -8.83
CA ALA A 132 -1.22 0.32 -10.04
C ALA A 132 -1.42 -0.73 -11.14
N THR A 133 -2.45 -0.52 -11.97
CA THR A 133 -2.85 -1.44 -13.04
C THR A 133 -2.98 -0.69 -14.36
N ARG A 134 -2.99 -1.44 -15.47
CA ARG A 134 -3.40 -0.86 -16.75
C ARG A 134 -4.85 -0.37 -16.65
N PRO A 135 -5.22 0.72 -17.38
CA PRO A 135 -6.61 1.17 -17.44
C PRO A 135 -7.56 0.04 -17.85
N GLY A 136 -8.64 -0.13 -17.11
CA GLY A 136 -9.66 -1.14 -17.37
C GLY A 136 -9.44 -2.52 -16.71
N ASP A 137 -8.26 -2.81 -16.17
CA ASP A 137 -7.98 -4.12 -15.53
C ASP A 137 -8.62 -4.24 -14.13
N ALA A 138 -8.47 -3.22 -13.29
CA ALA A 138 -9.10 -3.15 -11.96
C ALA A 138 -9.25 -1.70 -11.51
N GLY A 139 -10.35 -1.41 -10.87
CA GLY A 139 -10.60 -0.08 -10.27
C GLY A 139 -10.31 -0.04 -8.77
N PRO A 140 -10.09 1.15 -8.22
CA PRO A 140 -9.96 1.33 -6.78
C PRO A 140 -11.29 1.12 -6.05
N ALA A 141 -11.20 0.83 -4.76
CA ALA A 141 -12.37 0.90 -3.86
C ALA A 141 -12.90 2.35 -3.78
N PRO A 142 -14.19 2.55 -3.43
CA PRO A 142 -14.78 3.91 -3.36
C PRO A 142 -14.14 4.80 -2.28
N GLY A 143 -13.54 4.20 -1.27
CA GLY A 143 -12.77 4.87 -0.22
C GLY A 143 -11.92 3.88 0.54
N ARG A 144 -10.98 4.39 1.34
CA ARG A 144 -10.06 3.59 2.16
C ARG A 144 -9.96 4.15 3.57
N VAL A 145 -10.12 3.28 4.56
CA VAL A 145 -9.85 3.64 5.97
C VAL A 145 -8.33 3.68 6.18
N VAL A 146 -7.80 4.86 6.49
CA VAL A 146 -6.34 5.10 6.52
C VAL A 146 -5.77 5.28 7.93
N ARG A 147 -6.58 5.10 8.96
CA ARG A 147 -6.20 5.11 10.39
C ARG A 147 -7.04 4.10 11.16
N HIS A 148 -6.59 3.73 12.35
CA HIS A 148 -7.40 2.92 13.25
C HIS A 148 -8.75 3.58 13.51
N PRO A 149 -9.88 2.84 13.36
CA PRO A 149 -11.20 3.31 13.76
C PRO A 149 -11.23 3.74 15.22
N ARG A 150 -11.87 4.87 15.50
CA ARG A 150 -12.02 5.41 16.85
C ARG A 150 -13.45 5.19 17.32
N SER A 151 -13.63 4.33 18.33
CA SER A 151 -14.96 3.99 18.86
C SER A 151 -15.23 4.69 20.19
N ARG A 152 -16.42 5.29 20.31
CA ARG A 152 -17.01 5.82 21.54
C ARG A 152 -18.43 5.27 21.67
N LYS A 153 -19.04 5.47 22.88
CA LYS A 153 -20.42 5.05 23.09
C LYS A 153 -21.33 5.68 22.03
N GLY A 154 -21.90 4.85 21.16
CA GLY A 154 -22.85 5.28 20.12
C GLY A 154 -22.26 5.95 18.90
N LEU A 155 -20.92 5.99 18.73
CA LEU A 155 -20.25 6.65 17.62
C LEU A 155 -18.96 5.89 17.22
N VAL A 156 -18.80 5.63 15.94
CA VAL A 156 -17.51 5.22 15.34
C VAL A 156 -17.06 6.34 14.42
N THR A 157 -15.80 6.75 14.50
CA THR A 157 -15.19 7.71 13.58
C THR A 157 -14.11 7.01 12.77
N LEU A 158 -14.22 7.07 11.45
CA LEU A 158 -13.29 6.53 10.47
C LEU A 158 -12.54 7.68 9.80
N SER A 159 -11.22 7.59 9.70
CA SER A 159 -10.44 8.49 8.83
C SER A 159 -10.40 7.90 7.44
N VAL A 160 -11.13 8.50 6.49
CA VAL A 160 -11.37 7.94 5.15
C VAL A 160 -10.71 8.81 4.08
N CYS A 161 -9.88 8.20 3.27
CA CYS A 161 -9.47 8.75 1.97
C CYS A 161 -10.52 8.33 0.94
N SER A 162 -11.08 9.29 0.19
CA SER A 162 -12.22 9.10 -0.71
C SER A 162 -11.84 9.28 -2.18
N ALA A 163 -12.70 8.81 -3.08
CA ALA A 163 -12.48 8.89 -4.53
C ALA A 163 -12.35 10.32 -5.07
N ASP A 164 -12.91 11.30 -4.36
CA ASP A 164 -12.78 12.73 -4.67
C ASP A 164 -11.41 13.34 -4.29
N GLY A 165 -10.48 12.52 -3.77
CA GLY A 165 -9.17 12.95 -3.30
C GLY A 165 -9.18 13.60 -1.91
N SER A 166 -10.29 13.56 -1.19
CA SER A 166 -10.34 14.11 0.17
C SER A 166 -9.94 13.07 1.23
N LEU A 167 -9.34 13.56 2.32
CA LEU A 167 -9.09 12.81 3.54
C LEU A 167 -9.89 13.46 4.67
N ARG A 168 -10.87 12.73 5.22
CA ARG A 168 -11.78 13.27 6.24
C ARG A 168 -12.09 12.26 7.33
N ASP A 169 -12.30 12.77 8.53
CA ASP A 169 -12.93 12.02 9.60
C ASP A 169 -14.44 11.90 9.33
N THR A 170 -14.90 10.67 9.21
CA THR A 170 -16.29 10.31 8.90
C THR A 170 -16.96 9.75 10.15
N PRO A 171 -17.79 10.53 10.86
CA PRO A 171 -18.54 10.05 12.01
C PRO A 171 -19.73 9.19 11.59
N VAL A 172 -19.84 8.01 12.18
CA VAL A 172 -20.93 7.05 11.96
C VAL A 172 -21.68 6.86 13.27
N PRO A 173 -22.80 7.55 13.48
CA PRO A 173 -23.58 7.46 14.72
C PRO A 173 -24.45 6.19 14.74
N ARG A 174 -24.81 5.71 15.95
CA ARG A 174 -25.65 4.54 16.17
C ARG A 174 -27.04 4.64 15.52
N SER A 175 -27.53 5.85 15.26
CA SER A 175 -28.79 6.08 14.56
C SER A 175 -28.79 5.53 13.13
N ARG A 176 -27.61 5.46 12.48
CA ARG A 176 -27.40 4.79 11.19
C ARG A 176 -27.08 3.30 11.41
N ARG A 177 -28.08 2.51 11.81
CA ARG A 177 -27.91 1.17 12.37
C ARG A 177 -27.01 0.24 11.54
N GLU A 178 -27.24 0.10 10.25
CA GLU A 178 -26.48 -0.80 9.37
C GLU A 178 -25.06 -0.31 9.16
N LEU A 179 -24.91 0.97 8.81
CA LEU A 179 -23.60 1.59 8.60
C LEU A 179 -22.78 1.60 9.90
N PHE A 180 -23.43 1.79 11.07
CA PHE A 180 -22.77 1.73 12.36
C PHE A 180 -22.26 0.32 12.69
N ARG A 181 -23.03 -0.73 12.34
CA ARG A 181 -22.57 -2.12 12.49
C ARG A 181 -21.34 -2.36 11.62
N ALA A 182 -21.41 -2.01 10.33
CA ALA A 182 -20.28 -2.11 9.41
C ALA A 182 -19.05 -1.34 9.92
N ALA A 183 -19.24 -0.10 10.39
CA ALA A 183 -18.13 0.71 10.91
C ALA A 183 -17.46 0.13 12.16
N ARG A 184 -18.19 -0.62 12.98
CA ARG A 184 -17.60 -1.32 14.15
C ARG A 184 -16.72 -2.49 13.77
N ASP A 185 -17.04 -3.14 12.67
CA ASP A 185 -16.33 -4.32 12.17
C ASP A 185 -15.21 -3.93 11.18
N THR A 186 -15.13 -2.65 10.80
CA THR A 186 -14.12 -2.11 9.88
C THR A 186 -12.76 -1.96 10.57
N ALA A 187 -11.72 -2.36 9.88
CA ALA A 187 -10.33 -2.21 10.30
C ALA A 187 -9.58 -1.13 9.51
N TRP A 188 -8.40 -0.77 9.97
CA TRP A 188 -7.46 0.07 9.24
C TRP A 188 -7.00 -0.66 7.97
N GLY A 189 -7.17 -0.02 6.82
CA GLY A 189 -6.86 -0.59 5.51
C GLY A 189 -8.09 -1.11 4.75
N ASP A 190 -9.25 -1.23 5.38
CA ASP A 190 -10.45 -1.72 4.73
C ASP A 190 -11.04 -0.69 3.74
N PRO A 191 -11.76 -1.16 2.70
CA PRO A 191 -12.56 -0.30 1.85
C PRO A 191 -13.71 0.35 2.63
N TRP A 192 -14.12 1.56 2.23
CA TRP A 192 -15.25 2.25 2.83
C TRP A 192 -16.00 3.11 1.79
N PRO A 193 -17.35 3.11 1.75
CA PRO A 193 -18.21 2.18 2.49
C PRO A 193 -17.99 0.72 2.09
N PRO A 194 -18.42 -0.25 2.91
CA PRO A 194 -18.41 -1.65 2.49
C PRO A 194 -19.33 -1.86 1.28
N ALA A 195 -18.98 -2.86 0.47
CA ALA A 195 -19.75 -3.27 -0.70
C ALA A 195 -21.13 -3.80 -0.31
#